data_3f2eda07bab150c3506488e33c498b4e
#
_entry.id   3f2eda07bab150c3506488e33c498b4e
#
_cell.length_a   1.000
_cell.length_b   1.000
_cell.length_c   1.000
_cell.angle_alpha   90.00
_cell.angle_beta   90.00
_cell.angle_gamma   90.00
#
_symmetry.space_group_name_H-M   'P 1'
#
loop_
_entity.id
_entity.type
_entity.pdbx_description
1 polymer ?
#
loop_
_entity_poly.entity_id
_entity_poly.type
_entity_poly.pdbx_seq_one_letter_code
_entity_poly.pdbx_strand_id
1 'polypeptide(L)'
;MIITPESMHKNMRYLQLLSHSFPTVAYASTEIINLEAILNLPKGTEHFLADIHGEYEAFQHVLKNASGNIKRKVNDLFGNELRETEKKELCTLIYYPDQKLELIKAQEKDIDDWYHITLHQLIRVCRDVSSKYTRSKVRKSLPEDFSYIIEELLHESTDDIDKQGYVNVIIDTIISTGRSDDFIITLANVIQRLAIDQLHVLGDVYDRGPGAHIIMETLAN
;
A
#
# COMPACT_ATOMS: atom_id res chain seq x y z
N MET A 1 31.51 -12.37 -12.73
CA MET A 1 32.46 -11.35 -13.27
C MET A 1 33.81 -11.58 -12.56
N ILE A 2 34.86 -11.90 -13.29
CA ILE A 2 36.22 -12.09 -12.67
C ILE A 2 36.82 -10.68 -12.54
N ILE A 3 37.09 -10.27 -11.31
CA ILE A 3 37.72 -8.97 -11.02
C ILE A 3 39.24 -9.14 -11.27
N THR A 4 39.74 -8.50 -12.32
CA THR A 4 41.16 -8.46 -12.64
C THR A 4 41.80 -7.17 -12.09
N PRO A 5 43.11 -7.14 -11.81
CA PRO A 5 43.82 -5.92 -11.40
C PRO A 5 43.58 -4.73 -12.37
N GLU A 6 43.53 -5.02 -13.67
CA GLU A 6 43.22 -4.00 -14.69
C GLU A 6 41.80 -3.44 -14.57
N SER A 7 40.79 -4.31 -14.32
CA SER A 7 39.42 -3.88 -14.12
C SER A 7 39.24 -3.06 -12.83
N MET A 8 40.02 -3.38 -11.79
CA MET A 8 40.05 -2.58 -10.55
C MET A 8 40.63 -1.20 -10.79
N HIS A 9 41.75 -1.11 -11.53
CA HIS A 9 42.38 0.19 -11.86
C HIS A 9 41.47 1.08 -12.69
N LYS A 10 40.81 0.52 -13.68
CA LYS A 10 39.85 1.23 -14.53
C LYS A 10 38.64 1.78 -13.75
N ASN A 11 38.22 1.09 -12.71
CA ASN A 11 37.05 1.46 -11.90
C ASN A 11 37.42 2.07 -10.54
N MET A 12 38.68 2.46 -10.31
CA MET A 12 39.18 2.91 -9.00
C MET A 12 38.34 4.06 -8.42
N ARG A 13 38.02 5.07 -9.23
CA ARG A 13 37.21 6.22 -8.79
C ARG A 13 35.80 5.79 -8.36
N TYR A 14 35.19 4.88 -9.09
CA TYR A 14 33.87 4.32 -8.73
C TYR A 14 33.95 3.51 -7.44
N LEU A 15 34.97 2.67 -7.29
CA LEU A 15 35.19 1.89 -6.06
C LEU A 15 35.45 2.79 -4.85
N GLN A 16 36.19 3.90 -5.03
CA GLN A 16 36.37 4.89 -3.98
C GLN A 16 35.06 5.55 -3.56
N LEU A 17 34.17 5.89 -4.50
CA LEU A 17 32.83 6.43 -4.18
C LEU A 17 31.98 5.40 -3.42
N LEU A 18 32.00 4.12 -3.86
CA LEU A 18 31.31 3.05 -3.16
C LEU A 18 31.84 2.83 -1.74
N SER A 19 33.15 2.99 -1.52
CA SER A 19 33.74 2.81 -0.19
C SER A 19 33.26 3.82 0.84
N HIS A 20 32.75 4.98 0.43
CA HIS A 20 32.11 5.94 1.35
C HIS A 20 30.77 5.42 1.86
N SER A 21 29.99 4.74 1.00
CA SER A 21 28.70 4.16 1.38
C SER A 21 28.88 2.80 2.08
N PHE A 22 29.89 2.05 1.69
CA PHE A 22 30.18 0.69 2.18
C PHE A 22 31.63 0.61 2.68
N PRO A 23 31.91 1.19 3.86
CA PRO A 23 33.30 1.36 4.35
C PRO A 23 33.98 0.07 4.77
N THR A 24 33.19 -1.02 5.00
CA THR A 24 33.74 -2.32 5.40
C THR A 24 33.16 -3.46 4.58
N VAL A 25 33.85 -4.60 4.53
CA VAL A 25 33.35 -5.82 3.90
C VAL A 25 32.03 -6.26 4.51
N ALA A 26 31.86 -6.12 5.82
CA ALA A 26 30.62 -6.47 6.52
C ALA A 26 29.44 -5.62 6.01
N TYR A 27 29.62 -4.30 5.87
CA TYR A 27 28.60 -3.41 5.31
C TYR A 27 28.24 -3.79 3.87
N ALA A 28 29.25 -3.97 3.02
CA ALA A 28 29.04 -4.36 1.63
C ALA A 28 28.34 -5.73 1.52
N SER A 29 28.73 -6.70 2.31
CA SER A 29 28.11 -8.04 2.33
C SER A 29 26.65 -7.98 2.79
N THR A 30 26.33 -7.19 3.81
CA THR A 30 24.96 -7.00 4.28
C THR A 30 24.08 -6.40 3.19
N GLU A 31 24.59 -5.39 2.47
CA GLU A 31 23.84 -4.79 1.37
C GLU A 31 23.65 -5.74 0.19
N ILE A 32 24.67 -6.53 -0.16
CA ILE A 32 24.54 -7.56 -1.20
C ILE A 32 23.46 -8.57 -0.82
N ILE A 33 23.43 -9.05 0.43
CA ILE A 33 22.40 -9.98 0.92
C ILE A 33 21.02 -9.33 0.82
N ASN A 34 20.90 -8.06 1.21
CA ASN A 34 19.64 -7.30 1.12
C ASN A 34 19.17 -7.17 -0.34
N LEU A 35 20.04 -6.78 -1.26
CA LEU A 35 19.73 -6.62 -2.67
C LEU A 35 19.37 -7.96 -3.34
N GLU A 36 20.10 -9.03 -3.04
CA GLU A 36 19.76 -10.37 -3.52
C GLU A 36 18.38 -10.83 -3.02
N ALA A 37 18.06 -10.56 -1.75
CA ALA A 37 16.73 -10.85 -1.21
C ALA A 37 15.65 -10.05 -1.95
N ILE A 38 15.88 -8.75 -2.22
CA ILE A 38 14.94 -7.88 -2.94
C ILE A 38 14.72 -8.39 -4.37
N LEU A 39 15.75 -8.84 -5.07
CA LEU A 39 15.64 -9.39 -6.43
C LEU A 39 14.76 -10.65 -6.51
N ASN A 40 14.58 -11.35 -5.39
CA ASN A 40 13.74 -12.54 -5.29
C ASN A 40 12.32 -12.25 -4.77
N LEU A 41 11.97 -10.99 -4.51
CA LEU A 41 10.59 -10.62 -4.17
C LEU A 41 9.66 -10.78 -5.37
N PRO A 42 8.35 -11.00 -5.13
CA PRO A 42 7.36 -10.96 -6.19
C PRO A 42 7.44 -9.66 -6.98
N LYS A 43 7.22 -9.75 -8.30
CA LYS A 43 7.22 -8.57 -9.17
C LYS A 43 6.16 -7.57 -8.71
N GLY A 44 6.50 -6.30 -8.70
CA GLY A 44 5.60 -5.20 -8.40
C GLY A 44 4.47 -5.07 -9.43
N THR A 45 3.44 -4.32 -9.07
CA THR A 45 2.31 -4.00 -9.94
C THR A 45 2.64 -2.72 -10.72
N GLU A 46 2.74 -2.84 -12.03
CA GLU A 46 2.94 -1.70 -12.94
C GLU A 46 1.61 -1.31 -13.57
N HIS A 47 1.32 -0.02 -13.60
CA HIS A 47 0.15 0.55 -14.23
C HIS A 47 0.54 1.37 -15.44
N PHE A 48 -0.12 1.13 -16.56
CA PHE A 48 0.04 1.88 -17.79
C PHE A 48 -1.27 2.62 -18.08
N LEU A 49 -1.20 3.95 -18.12
CA LEU A 49 -2.33 4.81 -18.44
C LEU A 49 -2.04 5.60 -19.72
N ALA A 50 -3.00 5.60 -20.64
CA ALA A 50 -3.04 6.44 -21.82
C ALA A 50 -4.37 7.18 -21.86
N ASP A 51 -4.50 8.13 -22.78
CA ASP A 51 -5.77 8.81 -23.10
C ASP A 51 -6.45 9.45 -21.87
N ILE A 52 -5.67 10.11 -21.02
CA ILE A 52 -6.16 10.76 -19.79
C ILE A 52 -6.96 12.01 -20.11
N HIS A 53 -6.56 12.77 -21.16
CA HIS A 53 -7.29 13.88 -21.76
C HIS A 53 -7.78 14.97 -20.78
N GLY A 54 -7.07 15.20 -19.67
CA GLY A 54 -7.48 16.19 -18.67
C GLY A 54 -8.69 15.78 -17.83
N GLU A 55 -9.15 14.54 -17.91
CA GLU A 55 -10.28 14.00 -17.13
C GLU A 55 -9.83 13.58 -15.73
N TYR A 56 -9.64 14.58 -14.85
CA TYR A 56 -9.05 14.40 -13.51
C TYR A 56 -9.81 13.39 -12.64
N GLU A 57 -11.14 13.47 -12.62
CA GLU A 57 -11.95 12.57 -11.77
C GLU A 57 -11.81 11.11 -12.20
N ALA A 58 -11.84 10.84 -13.50
CA ALA A 58 -11.63 9.50 -14.05
C ALA A 58 -10.20 9.00 -13.75
N PHE A 59 -9.20 9.85 -13.94
CA PHE A 59 -7.80 9.56 -13.62
C PHE A 59 -7.64 9.22 -12.12
N GLN A 60 -8.19 10.06 -11.24
CA GLN A 60 -8.13 9.82 -9.81
C GLN A 60 -8.85 8.52 -9.41
N HIS A 61 -10.00 8.22 -10.02
CA HIS A 61 -10.71 6.96 -9.77
C HIS A 61 -9.86 5.74 -10.15
N VAL A 62 -9.18 5.79 -11.30
CA VAL A 62 -8.28 4.70 -11.75
C VAL A 62 -7.11 4.51 -10.79
N LEU A 63 -6.52 5.60 -10.27
CA LEU A 63 -5.48 5.51 -9.26
C LEU A 63 -5.99 4.89 -7.95
N LYS A 64 -7.12 5.38 -7.43
CA LYS A 64 -7.71 4.90 -6.17
C LYS A 64 -8.11 3.42 -6.20
N ASN A 65 -8.58 2.93 -7.33
CA ASN A 65 -8.94 1.51 -7.48
C ASN A 65 -7.79 0.63 -7.97
N ALA A 66 -6.62 1.23 -8.22
CA ALA A 66 -5.43 0.56 -8.74
C ALA A 66 -5.72 -0.23 -10.03
N SER A 67 -6.42 0.40 -11.00
CA SER A 67 -6.91 -0.23 -12.24
C SER A 67 -7.64 -1.55 -12.00
N GLY A 68 -8.42 -1.62 -10.93
CA GLY A 68 -9.18 -2.81 -10.54
C GLY A 68 -8.37 -3.87 -9.77
N ASN A 69 -7.08 -3.64 -9.50
CA ASN A 69 -6.24 -4.58 -8.75
C ASN A 69 -6.76 -4.80 -7.32
N ILE A 70 -7.20 -3.74 -6.64
CA ILE A 70 -7.78 -3.85 -5.29
C ILE A 70 -9.03 -4.74 -5.31
N LYS A 71 -9.92 -4.54 -6.28
CA LYS A 71 -11.12 -5.39 -6.41
C LYS A 71 -10.77 -6.86 -6.65
N ARG A 72 -9.77 -7.13 -7.48
CA ARG A 72 -9.28 -8.50 -7.71
C ARG A 72 -8.78 -9.10 -6.40
N LYS A 73 -7.93 -8.39 -5.66
CA LYS A 73 -7.40 -8.85 -4.37
C LYS A 73 -8.49 -9.10 -3.32
N VAL A 74 -9.50 -8.22 -3.23
CA VAL A 74 -10.67 -8.43 -2.36
C VAL A 74 -11.43 -9.69 -2.76
N ASN A 75 -11.63 -9.92 -4.06
CA ASN A 75 -12.30 -11.13 -4.53
C ASN A 75 -11.50 -12.40 -4.23
N ASP A 76 -10.19 -12.37 -4.46
CA ASP A 76 -9.30 -13.52 -4.22
C ASP A 76 -9.21 -13.83 -2.71
N LEU A 77 -9.10 -12.78 -1.88
CA LEU A 77 -8.93 -12.92 -0.43
C LEU A 77 -10.18 -13.43 0.29
N PHE A 78 -11.36 -12.92 -0.08
CA PHE A 78 -12.60 -13.24 0.60
C PHE A 78 -13.43 -14.34 -0.09
N GLY A 79 -13.14 -14.67 -1.35
CA GLY A 79 -13.81 -15.76 -2.05
C GLY A 79 -15.32 -15.78 -1.83
N ASN A 80 -15.83 -16.84 -1.19
CA ASN A 80 -17.23 -16.99 -0.83
C ASN A 80 -17.58 -16.55 0.60
N GLU A 81 -16.62 -16.03 1.38
CA GLU A 81 -16.88 -15.53 2.74
C GLU A 81 -17.78 -14.29 2.72
N LEU A 82 -17.59 -13.42 1.72
CA LEU A 82 -18.38 -12.21 1.51
C LEU A 82 -19.23 -12.31 0.26
N ARG A 83 -20.44 -11.77 0.34
CA ARG A 83 -21.32 -11.61 -0.83
C ARG A 83 -20.75 -10.56 -1.77
N GLU A 84 -21.11 -10.61 -3.04
CA GLU A 84 -20.64 -9.64 -4.06
C GLU A 84 -21.00 -8.19 -3.72
N THR A 85 -22.11 -7.97 -3.03
CA THR A 85 -22.51 -6.65 -2.53
C THR A 85 -21.56 -6.15 -1.45
N GLU A 86 -21.20 -6.99 -0.49
CA GLU A 86 -20.28 -6.66 0.61
C GLU A 86 -18.87 -6.37 0.09
N LYS A 87 -18.39 -7.17 -0.86
CA LYS A 87 -17.09 -6.90 -1.53
C LYS A 87 -17.08 -5.57 -2.27
N LYS A 88 -18.17 -5.22 -2.96
CA LYS A 88 -18.31 -3.92 -3.64
C LYS A 88 -18.32 -2.76 -2.64
N GLU A 89 -18.98 -2.93 -1.50
CA GLU A 89 -19.02 -1.92 -0.45
C GLU A 89 -17.65 -1.72 0.20
N LEU A 90 -16.94 -2.82 0.49
CA LEU A 90 -15.56 -2.76 0.99
C LEU A 90 -14.62 -2.07 -0.02
N CYS A 91 -14.73 -2.39 -1.31
CA CYS A 91 -13.97 -1.70 -2.34
C CYS A 91 -14.29 -0.21 -2.40
N THR A 92 -15.58 0.16 -2.32
CA THR A 92 -16.01 1.57 -2.32
C THR A 92 -15.46 2.31 -1.10
N LEU A 93 -15.45 1.68 0.06
CA LEU A 93 -14.83 2.24 1.27
C LEU A 93 -13.33 2.46 1.08
N ILE A 94 -12.62 1.50 0.49
CA ILE A 94 -11.19 1.65 0.20
C ILE A 94 -10.93 2.79 -0.79
N TYR A 95 -11.77 2.97 -1.82
CA TYR A 95 -11.57 4.00 -2.84
C TYR A 95 -11.94 5.40 -2.36
N TYR A 96 -13.01 5.52 -1.55
CA TYR A 96 -13.61 6.76 -1.11
C TYR A 96 -13.97 6.70 0.38
N PRO A 97 -12.97 6.58 1.29
CA PRO A 97 -13.24 6.32 2.69
C PRO A 97 -14.06 7.42 3.36
N ASP A 98 -13.73 8.69 3.13
CA ASP A 98 -14.43 9.82 3.77
C ASP A 98 -15.92 9.83 3.42
N GLN A 99 -16.24 9.79 2.12
CA GLN A 99 -17.62 9.84 1.64
C GLN A 99 -18.42 8.60 2.07
N LYS A 100 -17.78 7.41 2.05
CA LYS A 100 -18.46 6.18 2.44
C LYS A 100 -18.73 6.15 3.94
N LEU A 101 -17.80 6.62 4.77
CA LEU A 101 -18.00 6.72 6.23
C LEU A 101 -19.16 7.64 6.60
N GLU A 102 -19.30 8.80 5.96
CA GLU A 102 -20.43 9.68 6.18
C GLU A 102 -21.78 8.99 5.89
N LEU A 103 -21.85 8.23 4.79
CA LEU A 103 -23.06 7.49 4.43
C LEU A 103 -23.36 6.35 5.43
N ILE A 104 -22.35 5.61 5.86
CA ILE A 104 -22.50 4.52 6.83
C ILE A 104 -22.99 5.05 8.17
N LYS A 105 -22.39 6.11 8.70
CA LYS A 105 -22.82 6.74 9.96
C LYS A 105 -24.27 7.22 9.95
N ALA A 106 -24.78 7.59 8.79
CA ALA A 106 -26.16 8.00 8.65
C ALA A 106 -27.15 6.82 8.59
N GLN A 107 -26.68 5.61 8.27
CA GLN A 107 -27.53 4.44 8.01
C GLN A 107 -27.42 3.35 9.06
N GLU A 108 -26.22 3.14 9.62
CA GLU A 108 -25.95 2.07 10.58
C GLU A 108 -26.48 2.42 11.98
N LYS A 109 -27.15 1.44 12.57
CA LYS A 109 -27.70 1.54 13.94
C LYS A 109 -26.68 1.12 14.99
N ASP A 110 -25.88 0.13 14.66
CA ASP A 110 -24.80 -0.40 15.48
C ASP A 110 -23.47 -0.16 14.78
N ILE A 111 -22.94 1.04 14.98
CA ILE A 111 -21.74 1.50 14.30
C ILE A 111 -20.49 0.79 14.85
N ASP A 112 -20.48 0.38 16.12
CA ASP A 112 -19.32 -0.26 16.73
C ASP A 112 -19.11 -1.67 16.20
N ASP A 113 -20.18 -2.45 16.02
CA ASP A 113 -20.13 -3.76 15.37
C ASP A 113 -19.65 -3.63 13.91
N TRP A 114 -20.14 -2.63 13.19
CA TRP A 114 -19.71 -2.35 11.83
C TRP A 114 -18.21 -2.00 11.78
N TYR A 115 -17.72 -1.14 12.69
CA TYR A 115 -16.30 -0.81 12.78
C TYR A 115 -15.46 -2.08 13.03
N HIS A 116 -15.87 -2.91 13.97
CA HIS A 116 -15.15 -4.12 14.30
C HIS A 116 -14.98 -5.05 13.09
N ILE A 117 -16.06 -5.34 12.39
CA ILE A 117 -16.05 -6.19 11.19
C ILE A 117 -15.20 -5.54 10.09
N THR A 118 -15.41 -4.26 9.83
CA THR A 118 -14.74 -3.53 8.75
C THR A 118 -13.23 -3.41 8.97
N LEU A 119 -12.80 -3.15 10.21
CA LEU A 119 -11.39 -3.06 10.55
C LEU A 119 -10.68 -4.40 10.33
N HIS A 120 -11.27 -5.51 10.74
CA HIS A 120 -10.75 -6.84 10.45
C HIS A 120 -10.59 -7.08 8.93
N GLN A 121 -11.60 -6.70 8.14
CA GLN A 121 -11.54 -6.86 6.69
C GLN A 121 -10.44 -5.99 6.06
N LEU A 122 -10.33 -4.72 6.46
CA LEU A 122 -9.30 -3.81 5.95
C LEU A 122 -7.89 -4.25 6.33
N ILE A 123 -7.69 -4.75 7.55
CA ILE A 123 -6.40 -5.29 7.99
C ILE A 123 -6.01 -6.50 7.13
N ARG A 124 -6.94 -7.41 6.82
CA ARG A 124 -6.69 -8.55 5.93
C ARG A 124 -6.28 -8.09 4.53
N VAL A 125 -7.00 -7.12 3.95
CA VAL A 125 -6.65 -6.54 2.63
C VAL A 125 -5.27 -5.86 2.69
N CYS A 126 -5.00 -5.10 3.75
CA CYS A 126 -3.72 -4.41 3.91
C CYS A 126 -2.55 -5.40 4.02
N ARG A 127 -2.73 -6.51 4.73
CA ARG A 127 -1.74 -7.61 4.76
C ARG A 127 -1.48 -8.20 3.38
N ASP A 128 -2.54 -8.48 2.62
CA ASP A 128 -2.41 -9.05 1.28
C ASP A 128 -1.66 -8.11 0.33
N VAL A 129 -2.01 -6.81 0.28
CA VAL A 129 -1.32 -5.86 -0.59
C VAL A 129 0.13 -5.61 -0.16
N SER A 130 0.43 -5.72 1.14
CA SER A 130 1.77 -5.51 1.69
C SER A 130 2.69 -6.73 1.55
N SER A 131 2.15 -7.92 1.36
CA SER A 131 2.89 -9.20 1.40
C SER A 131 4.01 -9.31 0.37
N LYS A 132 3.91 -8.59 -0.75
CA LYS A 132 4.92 -8.56 -1.82
C LYS A 132 6.13 -7.65 -1.52
N TYR A 133 6.10 -6.90 -0.42
CA TYR A 133 7.13 -5.92 -0.10
C TYR A 133 8.01 -6.33 1.07
N THR A 134 9.20 -5.71 1.16
CA THR A 134 10.01 -5.76 2.38
C THR A 134 9.32 -4.99 3.51
N ARG A 135 9.54 -5.40 4.76
CA ARG A 135 9.07 -4.67 5.95
C ARG A 135 9.49 -3.20 5.94
N SER A 136 10.72 -2.92 5.50
CA SER A 136 11.25 -1.56 5.40
C SER A 136 10.45 -0.70 4.41
N LYS A 137 10.04 -1.25 3.26
CA LYS A 137 9.20 -0.52 2.28
C LYS A 137 7.81 -0.26 2.84
N VAL A 138 7.20 -1.25 3.49
CA VAL A 138 5.89 -1.09 4.13
C VAL A 138 5.95 0.00 5.20
N ARG A 139 6.92 -0.09 6.13
CA ARG A 139 7.09 0.91 7.21
C ARG A 139 7.22 2.34 6.68
N LYS A 140 8.00 2.56 5.62
CA LYS A 140 8.14 3.88 4.98
C LYS A 140 6.85 4.40 4.31
N SER A 141 5.89 3.52 4.06
CA SER A 141 4.60 3.87 3.48
C SER A 141 3.53 4.17 4.51
N LEU A 142 3.79 3.85 5.80
CA LEU A 142 2.84 4.09 6.88
C LEU A 142 2.89 5.55 7.34
N PRO A 143 1.75 6.16 7.69
CA PRO A 143 1.70 7.47 8.30
C PRO A 143 2.22 7.41 9.73
N GLU A 144 2.76 8.53 10.23
CA GLU A 144 3.42 8.61 11.53
C GLU A 144 2.49 8.21 12.69
N ASP A 145 1.25 8.71 12.68
CA ASP A 145 0.29 8.55 13.77
C ASP A 145 -0.05 7.09 14.12
N PHE A 146 -0.19 6.22 13.10
CA PHE A 146 -0.62 4.84 13.28
C PHE A 146 0.43 3.81 12.85
N SER A 147 1.65 4.25 12.52
CA SER A 147 2.65 3.36 11.91
C SER A 147 2.95 2.13 12.75
N TYR A 148 3.16 2.31 14.06
CA TYR A 148 3.43 1.20 14.98
C TYR A 148 2.26 0.22 15.05
N ILE A 149 1.03 0.72 15.25
CA ILE A 149 -0.17 -0.11 15.37
C ILE A 149 -0.42 -0.90 14.09
N ILE A 150 -0.30 -0.23 12.92
CA ILE A 150 -0.48 -0.91 11.63
C ILE A 150 0.62 -1.95 11.41
N GLU A 151 1.88 -1.64 11.74
CA GLU A 151 2.98 -2.59 11.61
C GLU A 151 2.74 -3.85 12.46
N GLU A 152 2.30 -3.71 13.71
CA GLU A 152 1.91 -4.83 14.55
C GLU A 152 0.78 -5.66 13.92
N LEU A 153 -0.32 -5.00 13.53
CA LEU A 153 -1.46 -5.66 12.91
C LEU A 153 -1.13 -6.38 11.60
N LEU A 154 -0.17 -5.88 10.83
CA LEU A 154 0.26 -6.51 9.57
C LEU A 154 1.13 -7.76 9.79
N HIS A 155 1.87 -7.82 10.88
CA HIS A 155 2.85 -8.90 11.11
C HIS A 155 2.34 -10.01 12.04
N GLU A 156 1.27 -9.76 12.78
CA GLU A 156 0.70 -10.78 13.64
C GLU A 156 -0.03 -11.85 12.84
N SER A 157 0.26 -13.13 13.17
CA SER A 157 -0.46 -14.27 12.60
C SER A 157 -1.85 -14.38 13.21
N THR A 158 -2.88 -14.47 12.37
CA THR A 158 -4.25 -14.72 12.81
C THR A 158 -4.52 -16.20 13.11
N ASP A 159 -3.55 -17.08 12.82
CA ASP A 159 -3.70 -18.51 13.04
C ASP A 159 -3.39 -18.94 14.49
N ASP A 160 -2.81 -18.04 15.26
CA ASP A 160 -2.50 -18.25 16.68
C ASP A 160 -3.65 -17.68 17.54
N ILE A 161 -4.32 -18.55 18.30
CA ILE A 161 -5.48 -18.20 19.13
C ILE A 161 -5.12 -17.14 20.17
N ASP A 162 -3.91 -17.21 20.76
CA ASP A 162 -3.46 -16.24 21.76
C ASP A 162 -3.26 -14.83 21.14
N LYS A 163 -2.92 -14.78 19.87
CA LYS A 163 -2.71 -13.51 19.14
C LYS A 163 -3.99 -12.91 18.57
N GLN A 164 -5.03 -13.70 18.35
CA GLN A 164 -6.37 -13.16 18.00
C GLN A 164 -6.89 -12.23 19.11
N GLY A 165 -6.69 -12.61 20.38
CA GLY A 165 -7.04 -11.76 21.52
C GLY A 165 -6.30 -10.41 21.50
N TYR A 166 -5.01 -10.41 21.13
CA TYR A 166 -4.22 -9.18 21.01
C TYR A 166 -4.74 -8.24 19.90
N VAL A 167 -5.04 -8.78 18.71
CA VAL A 167 -5.60 -7.99 17.61
C VAL A 167 -6.96 -7.38 17.99
N ASN A 168 -7.82 -8.17 18.63
CA ASN A 168 -9.14 -7.69 19.07
C ASN A 168 -9.00 -6.55 20.10
N VAL A 169 -8.11 -6.65 21.08
CA VAL A 169 -7.87 -5.58 22.06
C VAL A 169 -7.41 -4.29 21.39
N ILE A 170 -6.57 -4.36 20.35
CA ILE A 170 -6.19 -3.17 19.58
C ILE A 170 -7.41 -2.55 18.90
N ILE A 171 -8.22 -3.35 18.21
CA ILE A 171 -9.42 -2.88 17.51
C ILE A 171 -10.43 -2.28 18.49
N ASP A 172 -10.73 -2.96 19.58
CA ASP A 172 -11.63 -2.47 20.64
C ASP A 172 -11.14 -1.15 21.23
N THR A 173 -9.83 -0.99 21.39
CA THR A 173 -9.23 0.25 21.88
C THR A 173 -9.36 1.39 20.87
N ILE A 174 -9.18 1.12 19.58
CA ILE A 174 -9.39 2.11 18.50
C ILE A 174 -10.84 2.57 18.50
N ILE A 175 -11.80 1.65 18.64
CA ILE A 175 -13.24 1.96 18.68
C ILE A 175 -13.56 2.79 19.93
N SER A 176 -13.19 2.32 21.10
CA SER A 176 -13.50 2.97 22.39
C SER A 176 -12.86 4.35 22.55
N THR A 177 -11.74 4.61 21.88
CA THR A 177 -11.09 5.93 21.85
C THR A 177 -11.64 6.86 20.77
N GLY A 178 -12.63 6.41 19.97
CA GLY A 178 -13.25 7.21 18.91
C GLY A 178 -12.34 7.48 17.70
N ARG A 179 -11.30 6.64 17.48
CA ARG A 179 -10.33 6.81 16.39
C ARG A 179 -10.61 5.90 15.17
N SER A 180 -11.80 5.27 15.12
CA SER A 180 -12.15 4.31 14.07
C SER A 180 -12.14 4.91 12.66
N ASP A 181 -12.70 6.11 12.49
CA ASP A 181 -12.74 6.78 11.19
C ASP A 181 -11.34 7.10 10.68
N ASP A 182 -10.52 7.75 11.51
CA ASP A 182 -9.14 8.09 11.17
C ASP A 182 -8.34 6.83 10.79
N PHE A 183 -8.56 5.73 11.52
CA PHE A 183 -7.85 4.49 11.28
C PHE A 183 -8.31 3.80 9.99
N ILE A 184 -9.62 3.80 9.68
CA ILE A 184 -10.18 3.29 8.42
C ILE A 184 -9.64 4.08 7.24
N ILE A 185 -9.68 5.42 7.31
CA ILE A 185 -9.13 6.30 6.26
C ILE A 185 -7.65 6.01 6.05
N THR A 186 -6.91 5.86 7.13
CA THR A 186 -5.49 5.54 7.08
C THR A 186 -5.23 4.20 6.40
N LEU A 187 -5.92 3.13 6.81
CA LEU A 187 -5.77 1.81 6.18
C LEU A 187 -6.16 1.83 4.70
N ALA A 188 -7.25 2.52 4.34
CA ALA A 188 -7.67 2.66 2.94
C ALA A 188 -6.58 3.34 2.10
N ASN A 189 -5.99 4.44 2.59
CA ASN A 189 -4.91 5.14 1.92
C ASN A 189 -3.64 4.29 1.80
N VAL A 190 -3.28 3.52 2.83
CA VAL A 190 -2.15 2.59 2.79
C VAL A 190 -2.40 1.48 1.75
N ILE A 191 -3.61 0.92 1.69
CA ILE A 191 -3.99 -0.08 0.69
C ILE A 191 -3.85 0.49 -0.73
N GLN A 192 -4.40 1.69 -0.99
CA GLN A 192 -4.27 2.36 -2.29
C GLN A 192 -2.81 2.57 -2.66
N ARG A 193 -2.00 3.08 -1.74
CA ARG A 193 -0.57 3.36 -1.95
C ARG A 193 0.25 2.10 -2.23
N LEU A 194 -0.05 0.98 -1.57
CA LEU A 194 0.68 -0.28 -1.74
C LEU A 194 0.13 -1.15 -2.88
N ALA A 195 -1.03 -0.82 -3.44
CA ALA A 195 -1.61 -1.57 -4.54
C ALA A 195 -0.88 -1.34 -5.88
N ILE A 196 -0.24 -0.18 -6.05
CA ILE A 196 0.52 0.21 -7.25
C ILE A 196 1.99 0.43 -6.87
N ASP A 197 2.93 -0.13 -7.64
CA ASP A 197 4.36 0.10 -7.47
C ASP A 197 4.88 1.19 -8.39
N GLN A 198 4.46 1.15 -9.64
CA GLN A 198 4.88 2.10 -10.67
C GLN A 198 3.69 2.49 -11.54
N LEU A 199 3.61 3.78 -11.84
CA LEU A 199 2.66 4.35 -12.77
C LEU A 199 3.42 4.83 -14.02
N HIS A 200 3.00 4.34 -15.18
CA HIS A 200 3.51 4.75 -16.48
C HIS A 200 2.43 5.53 -17.23
N VAL A 201 2.64 6.82 -17.40
CA VAL A 201 1.77 7.67 -18.23
C VAL A 201 2.31 7.71 -19.64
N LEU A 202 1.53 7.22 -20.61
CA LEU A 202 1.98 7.01 -21.98
C LEU A 202 1.72 8.20 -22.91
N GLY A 203 0.86 9.14 -22.49
CA GLY A 203 0.56 10.34 -23.29
C GLY A 203 -0.87 10.82 -23.13
N ASP A 204 -1.23 11.78 -23.98
CA ASP A 204 -2.57 12.38 -24.08
C ASP A 204 -3.14 12.90 -22.75
N VAL A 205 -2.29 13.66 -22.02
CA VAL A 205 -2.65 14.17 -20.68
C VAL A 205 -3.42 15.48 -20.75
N TYR A 206 -3.11 16.35 -21.73
CA TYR A 206 -3.46 17.77 -21.69
C TYR A 206 -4.67 18.20 -22.52
N ASP A 207 -5.06 17.43 -23.50
CA ASP A 207 -6.11 17.78 -24.42
C ASP A 207 -7.50 17.42 -23.89
N ARG A 208 -8.52 18.17 -24.25
CA ARG A 208 -9.97 18.01 -24.03
C ARG A 208 -10.49 18.40 -22.64
N GLY A 209 -10.15 17.69 -21.57
CA GLY A 209 -10.73 17.95 -20.23
C GLY A 209 -10.09 19.15 -19.51
N PRO A 210 -10.79 19.72 -18.52
CA PRO A 210 -10.33 20.92 -17.81
C PRO A 210 -9.26 20.65 -16.74
N GLY A 211 -9.05 19.40 -16.36
CA GLY A 211 -8.26 18.99 -15.19
C GLY A 211 -6.78 18.70 -15.44
N ALA A 212 -6.24 18.98 -16.64
CA ALA A 212 -4.86 18.64 -17.00
C ALA A 212 -3.81 19.20 -16.03
N HIS A 213 -3.98 20.43 -15.53
CA HIS A 213 -3.10 21.05 -14.57
C HIS A 213 -3.11 20.32 -13.22
N ILE A 214 -4.28 19.86 -12.75
CA ILE A 214 -4.42 19.12 -11.48
C ILE A 214 -3.77 17.73 -11.62
N ILE A 215 -3.94 17.09 -12.78
CA ILE A 215 -3.28 15.80 -13.08
C ILE A 215 -1.76 15.94 -13.00
N MET A 216 -1.20 17.00 -13.59
CA MET A 216 0.24 17.24 -13.55
C MET A 216 0.76 17.52 -12.13
N GLU A 217 0.02 18.28 -11.33
CA GLU A 217 0.34 18.48 -9.92
C GLU A 217 0.31 17.16 -9.14
N THR A 218 -0.68 16.31 -9.42
CA THR A 218 -0.80 14.98 -8.79
C THR A 218 0.36 14.05 -9.17
N LEU A 219 0.86 14.14 -10.41
CA LEU A 219 1.97 13.32 -10.88
C LEU A 219 3.34 13.84 -10.40
N ALA A 220 3.44 15.11 -10.04
CA ALA A 220 4.68 15.75 -9.57
C ALA A 220 4.94 15.55 -8.06
N ASN A 221 3.92 15.24 -7.28
CA ASN A 221 3.99 15.02 -5.82
C ASN A 221 3.94 13.54 -5.46
#